data_14aa40db874af9bf9df082be28b8431b
#
_entry.id   14aa40db874af9bf9df082be28b8431b
#
_cell.length_a   1.000
_cell.length_b   1.000
_cell.length_c   1.000
_cell.angle_alpha   90.00
_cell.angle_beta   90.00
_cell.angle_gamma   90.00
#
_symmetry.space_group_name_H-M   'P 1'
#
loop_
_entity.id
_entity.type
_entity.pdbx_description
1 polymer ?
#
loop_
_entity_poly.entity_id
_entity_poly.type
_entity_poly.pdbx_seq_one_letter_code
_entity_poly.pdbx_strand_id
1 'polypeptide(L)'
;MGTAEIQGQIWGTRARDWADVQESVAIPLYEEVLRKTNIGAGRSVLDIGCGSGIFCEMAARLGAQVSGIDASEALIAIARERVPDGDFRVGEMEGLPYEDQCFDVVTGFSSFQFAANPANALREASRISRTGTVVIAVFGKPAESDSTAYITAMGALLPPPPPGAPGPFALSADGALEALARQAGLTPHTVETVACPWTYPDEPTALRGLLASGPAIRAIQAQGEDIVRDAILTTLAPFKTPSGGYYLSSSFRYVIATAR
;
A
#
# COMPACT_ATOMS: atom_id res chain seq x y z
N MET A 1 -15.49 11.79 9.93
CA MET A 1 -14.44 11.12 10.73
C MET A 1 -13.65 10.28 9.74
N GLY A 2 -12.34 10.38 9.75
CA GLY A 2 -11.45 9.55 8.94
C GLY A 2 -11.38 8.10 9.43
N THR A 3 -10.56 7.30 8.78
CA THR A 3 -10.37 5.88 9.10
C THR A 3 -9.09 5.59 9.88
N ALA A 4 -8.25 6.61 10.14
CA ALA A 4 -6.91 6.46 10.68
C ALA A 4 -6.87 5.62 11.98
N GLU A 5 -7.76 5.87 12.93
CA GLU A 5 -7.76 5.12 14.21
C GLU A 5 -7.91 3.61 13.98
N ILE A 6 -8.89 3.21 13.17
CA ILE A 6 -9.16 1.79 12.88
C ILE A 6 -8.01 1.18 12.06
N GLN A 7 -7.56 1.89 11.00
CA GLN A 7 -6.47 1.41 10.16
C GLN A 7 -5.16 1.30 10.93
N GLY A 8 -4.84 2.29 11.76
CA GLY A 8 -3.64 2.29 12.61
C GLY A 8 -3.59 1.09 13.56
N GLN A 9 -4.72 0.74 14.19
CA GLN A 9 -4.82 -0.44 15.04
C GLN A 9 -4.60 -1.74 14.25
N ILE A 10 -5.26 -1.88 13.09
CA ILE A 10 -5.17 -3.09 12.25
C ILE A 10 -3.73 -3.30 11.77
N TRP A 11 -3.15 -2.31 11.09
CA TRP A 11 -1.81 -2.42 10.49
C TRP A 11 -0.68 -2.39 11.53
N GLY A 12 -0.94 -1.83 12.71
CA GLY A 12 0.01 -1.82 13.84
C GLY A 12 0.14 -3.16 14.57
N THR A 13 -0.84 -4.08 14.44
CA THR A 13 -0.92 -5.31 15.24
C THR A 13 0.32 -6.20 15.05
N ARG A 14 0.83 -6.33 13.82
CA ARG A 14 2.02 -7.13 13.47
C ARG A 14 2.99 -6.32 12.60
N ALA A 15 3.24 -5.07 12.98
CA ALA A 15 4.01 -4.12 12.19
C ALA A 15 5.41 -4.62 11.82
N ARG A 16 6.12 -5.31 12.73
CA ARG A 16 7.45 -5.85 12.48
C ARG A 16 7.42 -6.99 11.46
N ASP A 17 6.47 -7.92 11.56
CA ASP A 17 6.32 -9.01 10.60
C ASP A 17 5.95 -8.51 9.20
N TRP A 18 5.10 -7.47 9.13
CA TRP A 18 4.81 -6.76 7.89
C TRP A 18 6.09 -6.17 7.29
N ALA A 19 6.82 -5.39 8.08
CA ALA A 19 8.04 -4.69 7.65
C ALA A 19 9.16 -5.63 7.20
N ASP A 20 9.33 -6.77 7.91
CA ASP A 20 10.43 -7.70 7.65
C ASP A 20 10.14 -8.64 6.46
N VAL A 21 8.86 -8.92 6.17
CA VAL A 21 8.49 -9.96 5.20
C VAL A 21 7.62 -9.43 4.08
N GLN A 22 6.43 -8.90 4.40
CA GLN A 22 5.39 -8.69 3.39
C GLN A 22 5.56 -7.40 2.59
N GLU A 23 6.04 -6.34 3.20
CA GLU A 23 6.14 -5.03 2.53
C GLU A 23 7.09 -5.06 1.33
N SER A 24 8.12 -5.90 1.38
CA SER A 24 9.13 -6.04 0.34
C SER A 24 8.58 -6.52 -1.02
N VAL A 25 7.40 -7.12 -1.07
CA VAL A 25 6.80 -7.59 -2.33
C VAL A 25 6.49 -6.44 -3.30
N ALA A 26 6.40 -5.21 -2.80
CA ALA A 26 6.14 -4.01 -3.62
C ALA A 26 7.43 -3.34 -4.15
N ILE A 27 8.63 -3.83 -3.82
CA ILE A 27 9.90 -3.23 -4.26
C ILE A 27 9.96 -2.98 -5.78
N PRO A 28 9.56 -3.92 -6.68
CA PRO A 28 9.62 -3.65 -8.11
C PRO A 28 8.75 -2.46 -8.54
N LEU A 29 7.59 -2.25 -7.90
CA LEU A 29 6.75 -1.07 -8.12
C LEU A 29 7.46 0.21 -7.64
N TYR A 30 8.11 0.17 -6.48
CA TYR A 30 8.81 1.32 -5.93
C TYR A 30 9.98 1.75 -6.82
N GLU A 31 10.78 0.80 -7.32
CA GLU A 31 11.86 1.05 -8.27
C GLU A 31 11.35 1.72 -9.55
N GLU A 32 10.25 1.23 -10.10
CA GLU A 32 9.66 1.80 -11.31
C GLU A 32 9.15 3.22 -11.07
N VAL A 33 8.46 3.48 -9.95
CA VAL A 33 7.97 4.83 -9.61
C VAL A 33 9.12 5.79 -9.36
N LEU A 34 10.16 5.40 -8.63
CA LEU A 34 11.37 6.22 -8.41
C LEU A 34 11.98 6.65 -9.75
N ARG A 35 12.12 5.70 -10.69
CA ARG A 35 12.64 5.95 -12.02
C ARG A 35 11.75 6.89 -12.87
N LYS A 36 10.44 6.63 -12.88
CA LYS A 36 9.47 7.39 -13.70
C LYS A 36 9.27 8.83 -13.22
N THR A 37 9.39 9.05 -11.92
CA THR A 37 9.21 10.38 -11.30
C THR A 37 10.52 11.14 -11.10
N ASN A 38 11.66 10.54 -11.48
CA ASN A 38 13.00 11.11 -11.27
C ASN A 38 13.23 11.56 -9.81
N ILE A 39 12.77 10.75 -8.86
CA ILE A 39 13.02 10.97 -7.44
C ILE A 39 14.51 10.78 -7.16
N GLY A 40 15.14 11.74 -6.49
CA GLY A 40 16.56 11.74 -6.20
C GLY A 40 17.02 13.02 -5.52
N ALA A 41 18.29 13.33 -5.60
CA ALA A 41 18.90 14.48 -4.93
C ALA A 41 18.20 15.81 -5.26
N GLY A 42 17.89 16.58 -4.21
CA GLY A 42 17.22 17.86 -4.30
C GLY A 42 15.70 17.79 -4.50
N ARG A 43 15.11 16.59 -4.47
CA ARG A 43 13.64 16.41 -4.53
C ARG A 43 13.07 16.13 -3.16
N SER A 44 11.94 16.75 -2.84
CA SER A 44 11.14 16.46 -1.65
C SER A 44 9.99 15.51 -1.99
N VAL A 45 9.83 14.46 -1.18
CA VAL A 45 8.84 13.41 -1.40
C VAL A 45 8.03 13.17 -0.14
N LEU A 46 6.71 13.08 -0.28
CA LEU A 46 5.83 12.55 0.76
C LEU A 46 5.21 11.23 0.31
N ASP A 47 5.30 10.20 1.14
CA ASP A 47 4.55 8.96 0.97
C ASP A 47 3.37 8.90 1.94
N ILE A 48 2.14 8.78 1.40
CA ILE A 48 0.88 8.75 2.17
C ILE A 48 0.46 7.28 2.37
N GLY A 49 0.38 6.86 3.63
CA GLY A 49 0.29 5.45 4.01
C GLY A 49 1.64 4.77 3.82
N CYS A 50 2.70 5.41 4.34
CA CYS A 50 4.08 5.00 4.11
C CYS A 50 4.47 3.65 4.75
N GLY A 51 3.60 3.07 5.55
CA GLY A 51 3.88 1.82 6.25
C GLY A 51 5.15 1.93 7.09
N SER A 52 6.01 0.93 6.99
CA SER A 52 7.30 0.90 7.68
C SER A 52 8.42 1.66 6.95
N GLY A 53 8.09 2.44 5.90
CA GLY A 53 9.00 3.39 5.27
C GLY A 53 9.98 2.82 4.25
N ILE A 54 9.75 1.63 3.69
CA ILE A 54 10.67 1.02 2.72
C ILE A 54 10.82 1.86 1.44
N PHE A 55 9.72 2.43 0.91
CA PHE A 55 9.79 3.35 -0.23
C PHE A 55 10.58 4.61 0.11
N CYS A 56 10.33 5.19 1.29
CA CYS A 56 11.07 6.36 1.78
C CYS A 56 12.57 6.06 1.93
N GLU A 57 12.94 4.85 2.43
CA GLU A 57 14.33 4.43 2.50
C GLU A 57 14.99 4.36 1.11
N MET A 58 14.29 3.77 0.13
CA MET A 58 14.80 3.70 -1.24
C MET A 58 14.97 5.10 -1.86
N ALA A 59 14.03 6.01 -1.66
CA ALA A 59 14.10 7.39 -2.11
C ALA A 59 15.24 8.17 -1.42
N ALA A 60 15.41 8.01 -0.12
CA ALA A 60 16.49 8.63 0.65
C ALA A 60 17.86 8.17 0.18
N ARG A 61 18.04 6.88 -0.15
CA ARG A 61 19.29 6.35 -0.74
C ARG A 61 19.64 6.99 -2.09
N LEU A 62 18.66 7.53 -2.82
CA LEU A 62 18.87 8.33 -4.04
C LEU A 62 19.10 9.81 -3.76
N GLY A 63 19.13 10.23 -2.49
CA GLY A 63 19.39 11.60 -2.05
C GLY A 63 18.15 12.49 -1.99
N ALA A 64 16.92 11.92 -2.05
CA ALA A 64 15.70 12.68 -1.85
C ALA A 64 15.50 13.06 -0.38
N GLN A 65 14.83 14.19 -0.13
CA GLN A 65 14.30 14.55 1.18
C GLN A 65 12.95 13.86 1.35
N VAL A 66 12.86 12.96 2.32
CA VAL A 66 11.68 12.10 2.46
C VAL A 66 10.86 12.44 3.69
N SER A 67 9.55 12.40 3.51
CA SER A 67 8.55 12.45 4.56
C SER A 67 7.57 11.29 4.37
N GLY A 68 6.98 10.84 5.46
CA GLY A 68 5.96 9.80 5.42
C GLY A 68 4.86 10.07 6.45
N ILE A 69 3.64 9.70 6.09
CA ILE A 69 2.51 9.72 7.02
C ILE A 69 1.79 8.39 6.97
N ASP A 70 1.50 7.82 8.13
CA ASP A 70 0.73 6.58 8.27
C ASP A 70 -0.19 6.68 9.49
N ALA A 71 -1.26 5.91 9.50
CA ALA A 71 -2.18 5.82 10.62
C ALA A 71 -1.60 5.01 11.79
N SER A 72 -0.63 4.13 11.55
CA SER A 72 -0.05 3.20 12.52
C SER A 72 1.19 3.77 13.19
N GLU A 73 1.11 4.04 14.49
CA GLU A 73 2.28 4.46 15.28
C GLU A 73 3.40 3.40 15.26
N ALA A 74 3.04 2.10 15.27
CA ALA A 74 4.00 1.01 15.25
C ALA A 74 4.77 0.94 13.93
N LEU A 75 4.11 1.20 12.78
CA LEU A 75 4.78 1.28 11.49
C LEU A 75 5.66 2.53 11.38
N ILE A 76 5.16 3.68 11.84
CA ILE A 76 5.94 4.93 11.88
C ILE A 76 7.19 4.80 12.74
N ALA A 77 7.13 4.06 13.86
CA ALA A 77 8.32 3.80 14.67
C ALA A 77 9.40 3.06 13.85
N ILE A 78 9.01 2.07 13.05
CA ILE A 78 9.93 1.34 12.17
C ILE A 78 10.45 2.24 11.04
N ALA A 79 9.60 3.09 10.45
CA ALA A 79 10.02 4.03 9.42
C ALA A 79 11.10 5.01 9.92
N ARG A 80 10.96 5.49 11.15
CA ARG A 80 11.97 6.33 11.82
C ARG A 80 13.29 5.59 12.09
N GLU A 81 13.21 4.29 12.43
CA GLU A 81 14.42 3.45 12.57
C GLU A 81 15.14 3.30 11.22
N ARG A 82 14.40 3.13 10.11
CA ARG A 82 14.96 2.95 8.76
C ARG A 82 15.58 4.22 8.19
N VAL A 83 14.92 5.35 8.40
CA VAL A 83 15.34 6.65 7.84
C VAL A 83 15.32 7.70 8.94
N PRO A 84 16.35 7.76 9.80
CA PRO A 84 16.40 8.66 10.96
C PRO A 84 16.28 10.15 10.60
N ASP A 85 16.71 10.53 9.40
CA ASP A 85 16.67 11.92 8.90
C ASP A 85 15.34 12.26 8.18
N GLY A 86 14.39 11.31 8.07
CA GLY A 86 13.09 11.50 7.47
C GLY A 86 12.07 12.12 8.42
N ASP A 87 11.09 12.88 7.90
CA ASP A 87 9.95 13.40 8.68
C ASP A 87 8.78 12.42 8.63
N PHE A 88 8.62 11.60 9.68
CA PHE A 88 7.55 10.60 9.77
C PHE A 88 6.52 10.97 10.82
N ARG A 89 5.24 11.03 10.41
CA ARG A 89 4.12 11.45 11.26
C ARG A 89 3.02 10.40 11.29
N VAL A 90 2.40 10.27 12.46
CA VAL A 90 1.13 9.54 12.60
C VAL A 90 0.01 10.49 12.24
N GLY A 91 -0.91 10.08 11.34
CA GLY A 91 -1.98 11.00 10.95
C GLY A 91 -3.03 10.44 9.99
N GLU A 92 -3.98 11.31 9.64
CA GLU A 92 -5.09 11.04 8.74
C GLU A 92 -4.79 11.60 7.35
N MET A 93 -4.99 10.78 6.32
CA MET A 93 -4.68 11.17 4.94
C MET A 93 -5.69 12.15 4.32
N GLU A 94 -6.89 12.27 4.90
CA GLU A 94 -7.91 13.24 4.45
C GLU A 94 -7.76 14.63 5.08
N GLY A 95 -6.70 14.85 5.88
CA GLY A 95 -6.38 16.13 6.52
C GLY A 95 -4.89 16.20 6.83
N LEU A 96 -4.07 16.40 5.81
CA LEU A 96 -2.62 16.33 5.91
C LEU A 96 -2.04 17.55 6.66
N PRO A 97 -1.17 17.33 7.66
CA PRO A 97 -0.59 18.40 8.48
C PRO A 97 0.62 19.06 7.79
N TYR A 98 0.45 19.41 6.52
CA TYR A 98 1.46 20.05 5.69
C TYR A 98 0.88 21.26 4.96
N GLU A 99 1.73 22.25 4.68
CA GLU A 99 1.37 23.43 3.91
C GLU A 99 1.14 23.09 2.43
N ASP A 100 0.49 24.01 1.71
CA ASP A 100 0.29 23.88 0.27
C ASP A 100 1.63 23.86 -0.47
N GLN A 101 1.72 23.06 -1.52
CA GLN A 101 2.85 23.05 -2.46
C GLN A 101 4.24 22.87 -1.81
N CYS A 102 4.35 21.99 -0.81
CA CYS A 102 5.61 21.77 -0.09
C CYS A 102 6.41 20.55 -0.58
N PHE A 103 5.81 19.63 -1.35
CA PHE A 103 6.49 18.45 -1.88
C PHE A 103 6.57 18.43 -3.40
N ASP A 104 7.68 17.93 -3.97
CA ASP A 104 7.83 17.79 -5.42
C ASP A 104 7.07 16.57 -5.97
N VAL A 105 7.00 15.49 -5.19
CA VAL A 105 6.25 14.27 -5.53
C VAL A 105 5.50 13.79 -4.30
N VAL A 106 4.24 13.42 -4.49
CA VAL A 106 3.41 12.79 -3.47
C VAL A 106 3.03 11.41 -3.96
N THR A 107 3.25 10.39 -3.12
CA THR A 107 2.94 8.99 -3.46
C THR A 107 1.94 8.39 -2.49
N GLY A 108 1.27 7.33 -2.90
CA GLY A 108 0.48 6.49 -2.03
C GLY A 108 0.31 5.11 -2.67
N PHE A 109 0.92 4.11 -2.03
CA PHE A 109 0.96 2.74 -2.49
C PHE A 109 -0.03 1.89 -1.70
N SER A 110 -1.11 1.46 -2.34
CA SER A 110 -2.19 0.68 -1.71
C SER A 110 -2.72 1.31 -0.42
N SER A 111 -2.79 2.64 -0.37
CA SER A 111 -3.19 3.40 0.82
C SER A 111 -4.51 4.15 0.63
N PHE A 112 -4.68 4.88 -0.45
CA PHE A 112 -5.86 5.74 -0.66
C PHE A 112 -7.20 5.01 -0.62
N GLN A 113 -7.25 3.71 -0.97
CA GLN A 113 -8.47 2.91 -0.87
C GLN A 113 -8.98 2.72 0.56
N PHE A 114 -8.14 2.98 1.57
CA PHE A 114 -8.51 2.88 2.99
C PHE A 114 -9.07 4.19 3.57
N ALA A 115 -9.00 5.30 2.84
CA ALA A 115 -9.63 6.55 3.23
C ALA A 115 -11.16 6.39 3.31
N ALA A 116 -11.82 7.13 4.20
CA ALA A 116 -13.28 7.23 4.20
C ALA A 116 -13.79 7.83 2.89
N ASN A 117 -13.06 8.78 2.34
CA ASN A 117 -13.28 9.33 1.01
C ASN A 117 -11.96 9.43 0.23
N PRO A 118 -11.64 8.44 -0.62
CA PRO A 118 -10.39 8.43 -1.40
C PRO A 118 -10.17 9.68 -2.25
N ALA A 119 -11.24 10.30 -2.79
CA ALA A 119 -11.12 11.52 -3.56
C ALA A 119 -10.70 12.72 -2.70
N ASN A 120 -11.11 12.78 -1.41
CA ASN A 120 -10.65 13.81 -0.48
C ASN A 120 -9.16 13.63 -0.16
N ALA A 121 -8.73 12.41 0.12
CA ALA A 121 -7.31 12.11 0.37
C ALA A 121 -6.43 12.49 -0.84
N LEU A 122 -6.91 12.25 -2.06
CA LEU A 122 -6.21 12.68 -3.28
C LEU A 122 -6.22 14.20 -3.50
N ARG A 123 -7.28 14.93 -3.07
CA ARG A 123 -7.27 16.40 -3.11
C ARG A 123 -6.23 16.96 -2.14
N GLU A 124 -6.08 16.37 -0.96
CA GLU A 124 -5.02 16.73 -0.02
C GLU A 124 -3.63 16.44 -0.61
N ALA A 125 -3.43 15.26 -1.23
CA ALA A 125 -2.20 14.94 -1.94
C ALA A 125 -1.89 15.96 -3.06
N SER A 126 -2.90 16.39 -3.80
CA SER A 126 -2.78 17.42 -4.83
C SER A 126 -2.43 18.80 -4.24
N ARG A 127 -3.08 19.20 -3.14
CA ARG A 127 -2.86 20.48 -2.46
C ARG A 127 -1.42 20.66 -2.04
N ILE A 128 -0.82 19.64 -1.44
CA ILE A 128 0.55 19.70 -0.91
C ILE A 128 1.63 19.48 -1.99
N SER A 129 1.27 19.03 -3.19
CA SER A 129 2.21 18.81 -4.28
C SER A 129 2.57 20.10 -4.99
N ARG A 130 3.84 20.50 -4.98
CA ARG A 130 4.36 21.72 -5.63
C ARG A 130 4.30 21.65 -7.14
N THR A 131 4.64 20.51 -7.71
CA THR A 131 4.62 20.28 -9.17
C THR A 131 3.31 19.65 -9.63
N GLY A 132 2.40 19.38 -8.69
CA GLY A 132 1.17 18.65 -8.94
C GLY A 132 1.37 17.15 -9.13
N THR A 133 2.59 16.61 -9.05
CA THR A 133 2.85 15.19 -9.31
C THR A 133 2.35 14.31 -8.16
N VAL A 134 1.35 13.49 -8.44
CA VAL A 134 0.77 12.52 -7.49
C VAL A 134 0.81 11.12 -8.12
N VAL A 135 1.34 10.16 -7.37
CA VAL A 135 1.37 8.74 -7.76
C VAL A 135 0.38 7.95 -6.91
N ILE A 136 -0.46 7.19 -7.56
CA ILE A 136 -1.49 6.37 -6.93
C ILE A 136 -1.28 4.94 -7.40
N ALA A 137 -1.10 3.99 -6.49
CA ALA A 137 -0.97 2.59 -6.84
C ALA A 137 -1.94 1.71 -6.05
N VAL A 138 -2.43 0.66 -6.68
CA VAL A 138 -3.31 -0.36 -6.11
C VAL A 138 -2.92 -1.73 -6.66
N PHE A 139 -3.46 -2.81 -6.11
CA PHE A 139 -3.32 -4.13 -6.71
C PHE A 139 -3.77 -4.13 -8.18
N GLY A 140 -3.09 -4.93 -9.00
CA GLY A 140 -3.46 -5.18 -10.39
C GLY A 140 -4.78 -5.95 -10.53
N LYS A 141 -5.11 -6.33 -11.76
CA LYS A 141 -6.38 -7.02 -12.04
C LYS A 141 -6.42 -8.40 -11.40
N PRO A 142 -7.54 -8.76 -10.75
CA PRO A 142 -7.67 -10.07 -10.08
C PRO A 142 -7.41 -11.25 -11.00
N ALA A 143 -7.85 -11.19 -12.25
CA ALA A 143 -7.68 -12.28 -13.22
C ALA A 143 -6.22 -12.50 -13.68
N GLU A 144 -5.33 -11.55 -13.36
CA GLU A 144 -3.92 -11.56 -13.78
C GLU A 144 -2.96 -11.82 -12.59
N SER A 145 -3.50 -12.19 -11.40
CA SER A 145 -2.70 -12.30 -10.17
C SER A 145 -3.16 -13.47 -9.29
N ASP A 146 -2.27 -14.41 -9.03
CA ASP A 146 -2.51 -15.53 -8.09
C ASP A 146 -2.75 -15.05 -6.66
N SER A 147 -2.12 -13.93 -6.27
CA SER A 147 -2.29 -13.30 -4.95
C SER A 147 -3.75 -12.93 -4.64
N THR A 148 -4.60 -12.84 -5.67
CA THR A 148 -6.05 -12.64 -5.52
C THR A 148 -6.71 -13.76 -4.71
N ALA A 149 -6.21 -15.01 -4.83
CA ALA A 149 -6.73 -16.14 -4.07
C ALA A 149 -6.64 -15.88 -2.57
N TYR A 150 -5.51 -15.34 -2.10
CA TYR A 150 -5.31 -14.97 -0.70
C TYR A 150 -6.28 -13.86 -0.24
N ILE A 151 -6.40 -12.79 -1.01
CA ILE A 151 -7.28 -11.66 -0.65
C ILE A 151 -8.74 -12.13 -0.61
N THR A 152 -9.14 -12.99 -1.55
CA THR A 152 -10.48 -13.59 -1.59
C THR A 152 -10.73 -14.50 -0.39
N ALA A 153 -9.76 -15.35 -0.03
CA ALA A 153 -9.87 -16.25 1.12
C ALA A 153 -10.01 -15.46 2.44
N MET A 154 -9.24 -14.39 2.62
CA MET A 154 -9.38 -13.52 3.80
C MET A 154 -10.74 -12.82 3.82
N GLY A 155 -11.21 -12.34 2.68
CA GLY A 155 -12.54 -11.73 2.56
C GLY A 155 -13.69 -12.68 2.93
N ALA A 156 -13.56 -13.96 2.58
CA ALA A 156 -14.57 -14.99 2.90
C ALA A 156 -14.69 -15.28 4.41
N LEU A 157 -13.67 -14.95 5.19
CA LEU A 157 -13.67 -15.09 6.65
C LEU A 157 -14.29 -13.87 7.38
N LEU A 158 -14.59 -12.81 6.66
CA LEU A 158 -15.18 -11.60 7.21
C LEU A 158 -16.72 -11.62 7.10
N PRO A 159 -17.43 -10.89 7.95
CA PRO A 159 -18.86 -10.60 7.72
C PRO A 159 -19.07 -9.99 6.31
N PRO A 160 -20.20 -10.27 5.65
CA PRO A 160 -20.50 -9.68 4.35
C PRO A 160 -20.45 -8.15 4.43
N PRO A 161 -19.83 -7.49 3.45
CA PRO A 161 -19.77 -6.04 3.44
C PRO A 161 -21.17 -5.43 3.27
N PRO A 162 -21.37 -4.19 3.69
CA PRO A 162 -22.64 -3.49 3.44
C PRO A 162 -22.99 -3.49 1.94
N PRO A 163 -24.30 -3.54 1.59
CA PRO A 163 -24.72 -3.47 0.19
C PRO A 163 -24.12 -2.23 -0.52
N GLY A 164 -23.51 -2.44 -1.69
CA GLY A 164 -22.88 -1.38 -2.48
C GLY A 164 -21.47 -0.96 -2.03
N ALA A 165 -20.93 -1.56 -0.99
CA ALA A 165 -19.53 -1.31 -0.62
C ALA A 165 -18.58 -1.77 -1.75
N PRO A 166 -17.54 -0.98 -2.11
CA PRO A 166 -16.58 -1.38 -3.10
C PRO A 166 -15.78 -2.60 -2.62
N GLY A 167 -15.58 -3.57 -3.51
CA GLY A 167 -14.72 -4.72 -3.23
C GLY A 167 -13.24 -4.34 -3.18
N PRO A 168 -12.37 -5.24 -2.71
CA PRO A 168 -10.94 -4.97 -2.53
C PRO A 168 -10.21 -4.63 -3.84
N PHE A 169 -10.79 -4.98 -4.98
CA PHE A 169 -10.24 -4.73 -6.32
C PHE A 169 -11.03 -3.68 -7.12
N ALA A 170 -11.90 -2.90 -6.48
CA ALA A 170 -12.75 -1.94 -7.19
C ALA A 170 -11.94 -0.92 -8.01
N LEU A 171 -10.77 -0.50 -7.51
CA LEU A 171 -9.86 0.41 -8.20
C LEU A 171 -8.94 -0.28 -9.22
N SER A 172 -8.91 -1.60 -9.27
CA SER A 172 -8.10 -2.37 -10.22
C SER A 172 -8.76 -2.50 -11.60
N ALA A 173 -10.06 -2.21 -11.71
CA ALA A 173 -10.78 -2.22 -12.98
C ALA A 173 -10.25 -1.13 -13.93
N ASP A 174 -10.35 -1.40 -15.25
CA ASP A 174 -9.90 -0.45 -16.25
C ASP A 174 -10.60 0.90 -16.10
N GLY A 175 -9.84 1.98 -16.07
CA GLY A 175 -10.33 3.35 -15.94
C GLY A 175 -10.75 3.76 -14.52
N ALA A 176 -10.87 2.84 -13.55
CA ALA A 176 -11.36 3.16 -12.21
C ALA A 176 -10.38 4.05 -11.44
N LEU A 177 -9.09 3.72 -11.47
CA LEU A 177 -8.05 4.50 -10.80
C LEU A 177 -7.89 5.89 -11.43
N GLU A 178 -7.95 5.96 -12.76
CA GLU A 178 -7.94 7.21 -13.52
C GLU A 178 -9.19 8.07 -13.26
N ALA A 179 -10.34 7.43 -13.13
CA ALA A 179 -11.59 8.14 -12.78
C ALA A 179 -11.51 8.75 -11.39
N LEU A 180 -10.97 8.01 -10.41
CA LEU A 180 -10.73 8.51 -9.06
C LEU A 180 -9.77 9.71 -9.06
N ALA A 181 -8.66 9.65 -9.81
CA ALA A 181 -7.73 10.76 -9.96
C ALA A 181 -8.43 12.01 -10.54
N ARG A 182 -9.22 11.85 -11.62
CA ARG A 182 -10.00 12.95 -12.21
C ARG A 182 -11.02 13.54 -11.25
N GLN A 183 -11.69 12.71 -10.44
CA GLN A 183 -12.64 13.16 -9.42
C GLN A 183 -11.96 14.05 -8.35
N ALA A 184 -10.68 13.83 -8.09
CA ALA A 184 -9.87 14.67 -7.22
C ALA A 184 -9.30 15.93 -7.89
N GLY A 185 -9.57 16.15 -9.19
CA GLY A 185 -9.05 17.29 -9.96
C GLY A 185 -7.68 17.04 -10.59
N LEU A 186 -7.18 15.81 -10.53
CA LEU A 186 -5.91 15.41 -11.13
C LEU A 186 -6.10 14.99 -12.60
N THR A 187 -5.06 15.18 -13.42
CA THR A 187 -5.01 14.72 -14.81
C THR A 187 -4.08 13.53 -14.92
N PRO A 188 -4.59 12.29 -15.08
CA PRO A 188 -3.76 11.11 -15.30
C PRO A 188 -3.03 11.18 -16.64
N HIS A 189 -1.74 10.86 -16.67
CA HIS A 189 -0.95 10.81 -17.91
C HIS A 189 -0.13 9.54 -18.09
N THR A 190 0.17 8.80 -17.00
CA THR A 190 0.83 7.50 -17.05
C THR A 190 -0.04 6.48 -16.32
N VAL A 191 -0.32 5.36 -16.97
CA VAL A 191 -1.06 4.24 -16.37
C VAL A 191 -0.35 2.97 -16.78
N GLU A 192 0.29 2.32 -15.83
CA GLU A 192 1.07 1.11 -16.09
C GLU A 192 0.83 0.04 -15.02
N THR A 193 1.25 -1.17 -15.33
CA THR A 193 1.20 -2.32 -14.40
C THR A 193 2.61 -2.88 -14.25
N VAL A 194 3.00 -3.16 -13.00
CA VAL A 194 4.30 -3.74 -12.65
C VAL A 194 4.08 -5.10 -12.00
N ALA A 195 4.81 -6.11 -12.48
CA ALA A 195 4.82 -7.43 -11.86
C ALA A 195 5.56 -7.37 -10.52
N CYS A 196 4.90 -7.79 -9.46
CA CYS A 196 5.40 -7.83 -8.10
C CYS A 196 5.06 -9.18 -7.48
N PRO A 197 5.71 -10.28 -7.89
CA PRO A 197 5.39 -11.61 -7.42
C PRO A 197 5.67 -11.74 -5.92
N TRP A 198 4.82 -12.49 -5.22
CA TRP A 198 5.04 -12.86 -3.84
C TRP A 198 5.88 -14.13 -3.79
N THR A 199 7.02 -14.04 -3.16
CA THR A 199 7.96 -15.15 -3.03
C THR A 199 8.32 -15.37 -1.58
N TYR A 200 8.14 -16.61 -1.11
CA TYR A 200 8.49 -16.98 0.25
C TYR A 200 9.40 -18.21 0.22
N PRO A 201 10.51 -18.22 0.99
CA PRO A 201 11.46 -19.32 0.99
C PRO A 201 10.87 -20.60 1.63
N ASP A 202 9.94 -20.42 2.57
CA ASP A 202 9.34 -21.51 3.35
C ASP A 202 7.96 -21.11 3.91
N GLU A 203 7.27 -22.10 4.49
CA GLU A 203 5.94 -21.93 5.07
C GLU A 203 5.92 -21.01 6.30
N PRO A 204 6.85 -21.09 7.25
CA PRO A 204 6.89 -20.16 8.38
C PRO A 204 7.01 -18.70 7.95
N THR A 205 7.85 -18.40 6.95
CA THR A 205 8.02 -17.06 6.41
C THR A 205 6.75 -16.58 5.71
N ALA A 206 6.12 -17.42 4.88
CA ALA A 206 4.86 -17.09 4.22
C ALA A 206 3.75 -16.78 5.24
N LEU A 207 3.59 -17.62 6.25
CA LEU A 207 2.61 -17.38 7.31
C LEU A 207 2.90 -16.11 8.09
N ARG A 208 4.16 -15.87 8.46
CA ARG A 208 4.58 -14.65 9.17
C ARG A 208 4.19 -13.39 8.40
N GLY A 209 4.48 -13.35 7.11
CA GLY A 209 4.16 -12.20 6.25
C GLY A 209 2.65 -12.03 6.03
N LEU A 210 1.96 -13.10 5.65
CA LEU A 210 0.54 -13.03 5.28
C LEU A 210 -0.37 -12.76 6.49
N LEU A 211 -0.07 -13.34 7.67
CA LEU A 211 -0.79 -13.06 8.92
C LEU A 211 -0.61 -11.60 9.39
N ALA A 212 0.39 -10.88 8.89
CA ALA A 212 0.64 -9.48 9.25
C ALA A 212 -0.17 -8.48 8.41
N SER A 213 -0.84 -8.92 7.35
CA SER A 213 -1.63 -8.03 6.49
C SER A 213 -2.94 -7.58 7.17
N GLY A 214 -3.41 -6.39 6.82
CA GLY A 214 -4.67 -5.86 7.34
C GLY A 214 -5.88 -6.80 7.14
N PRO A 215 -6.09 -7.41 5.95
CA PRO A 215 -7.13 -8.40 5.75
C PRO A 215 -7.05 -9.60 6.70
N ALA A 216 -5.85 -10.14 6.94
CA ALA A 216 -5.65 -11.26 7.86
C ALA A 216 -5.92 -10.86 9.32
N ILE A 217 -5.43 -9.70 9.77
CA ILE A 217 -5.71 -9.20 11.12
C ILE A 217 -7.21 -9.08 11.37
N ARG A 218 -7.97 -8.55 10.41
CA ARG A 218 -9.44 -8.48 10.52
C ARG A 218 -10.08 -9.87 10.57
N ALA A 219 -9.60 -10.81 9.76
CA ALA A 219 -10.07 -12.18 9.76
C ALA A 219 -9.76 -12.88 11.11
N ILE A 220 -8.56 -12.66 11.67
CA ILE A 220 -8.18 -13.18 13.01
C ILE A 220 -9.11 -12.63 14.09
N GLN A 221 -9.42 -11.34 14.05
CA GLN A 221 -10.37 -10.73 15.00
C GLN A 221 -11.78 -11.33 14.91
N ALA A 222 -12.20 -11.74 13.70
CA ALA A 222 -13.53 -12.30 13.46
C ALA A 222 -13.62 -13.79 13.76
N GLN A 223 -12.59 -14.60 13.45
CA GLN A 223 -12.65 -16.06 13.42
C GLN A 223 -11.60 -16.76 14.30
N GLY A 224 -10.58 -16.04 14.76
CA GLY A 224 -9.42 -16.62 15.45
C GLY A 224 -8.27 -16.98 14.49
N GLU A 225 -7.06 -17.04 15.06
CA GLU A 225 -5.82 -17.20 14.27
C GLU A 225 -5.69 -18.57 13.61
N ASP A 226 -6.09 -19.65 14.27
CA ASP A 226 -5.96 -21.01 13.74
C ASP A 226 -6.77 -21.18 12.44
N ILE A 227 -8.01 -20.66 12.39
CA ILE A 227 -8.84 -20.71 11.19
C ILE A 227 -8.20 -19.91 10.04
N VAL A 228 -7.65 -18.74 10.33
CA VAL A 228 -6.99 -17.89 9.33
C VAL A 228 -5.71 -18.56 8.82
N ARG A 229 -4.91 -19.16 9.69
CA ARG A 229 -3.72 -19.94 9.34
C ARG A 229 -4.06 -21.08 8.38
N ASP A 230 -5.08 -21.89 8.71
CA ASP A 230 -5.51 -23.02 7.88
C ASP A 230 -6.02 -22.55 6.51
N ALA A 231 -6.76 -21.44 6.47
CA ALA A 231 -7.22 -20.83 5.23
C ALA A 231 -6.04 -20.34 4.37
N ILE A 232 -5.03 -19.72 4.97
CA ILE A 232 -3.81 -19.29 4.26
C ILE A 232 -3.09 -20.51 3.68
N LEU A 233 -2.84 -21.56 4.48
CA LEU A 233 -2.13 -22.77 4.02
C LEU A 233 -2.89 -23.48 2.90
N THR A 234 -4.20 -23.59 3.00
CA THR A 234 -5.05 -24.16 1.96
C THR A 234 -4.94 -23.35 0.66
N THR A 235 -4.94 -22.01 0.77
CA THR A 235 -4.83 -21.11 -0.37
C THR A 235 -3.46 -21.18 -1.03
N LEU A 236 -2.39 -21.33 -0.25
CA LEU A 236 -1.01 -21.39 -0.74
C LEU A 236 -0.65 -22.74 -1.38
N ALA A 237 -1.35 -23.83 -1.06
CA ALA A 237 -0.99 -25.19 -1.48
C ALA A 237 -0.73 -25.33 -3.00
N PRO A 238 -1.54 -24.73 -3.91
CA PRO A 238 -1.28 -24.79 -5.36
C PRO A 238 -0.02 -24.06 -5.82
N PHE A 239 0.52 -23.15 -5.02
CA PHE A 239 1.64 -22.26 -5.36
C PHE A 239 2.96 -22.70 -4.73
N LYS A 240 2.99 -23.90 -4.15
CA LYS A 240 4.20 -24.45 -3.54
C LYS A 240 5.25 -24.79 -4.61
N THR A 241 6.48 -24.33 -4.38
CA THR A 241 7.60 -24.59 -5.30
C THR A 241 8.26 -25.93 -4.96
N PRO A 242 9.02 -26.55 -5.90
CA PRO A 242 9.77 -27.77 -5.64
C PRO A 242 10.80 -27.64 -4.52
N SER A 243 11.28 -26.44 -4.22
CA SER A 243 12.20 -26.15 -3.12
C SER A 243 11.52 -26.04 -1.74
N GLY A 244 10.18 -26.14 -1.69
CA GLY A 244 9.41 -26.08 -0.45
C GLY A 244 8.90 -24.68 -0.07
N GLY A 245 9.28 -23.65 -0.82
CA GLY A 245 8.76 -22.30 -0.69
C GLY A 245 7.47 -22.09 -1.48
N TYR A 246 7.11 -20.81 -1.70
CA TYR A 246 5.91 -20.43 -2.45
C TYR A 246 6.23 -19.33 -3.47
N TYR A 247 5.52 -19.37 -4.59
CA TYR A 247 5.55 -18.34 -5.62
C TYR A 247 4.12 -18.07 -6.10
N LEU A 248 3.68 -16.82 -5.96
CA LEU A 248 2.39 -16.35 -6.48
C LEU A 248 2.64 -15.19 -7.43
N SER A 249 2.14 -15.28 -8.65
CA SER A 249 2.12 -14.10 -9.53
C SER A 249 1.27 -13.00 -8.87
N SER A 250 1.75 -11.77 -8.97
CA SER A 250 1.03 -10.60 -8.50
C SER A 250 1.49 -9.39 -9.29
N SER A 251 0.67 -8.37 -9.31
CA SER A 251 1.00 -7.11 -9.96
C SER A 251 0.38 -5.94 -9.20
N PHE A 252 0.98 -4.76 -9.40
CA PHE A 252 0.37 -3.50 -9.01
C PHE A 252 0.12 -2.65 -10.25
N ARG A 253 -1.01 -1.96 -10.26
CA ARG A 253 -1.35 -0.93 -11.22
C ARG A 253 -1.11 0.42 -10.58
N TYR A 254 -0.47 1.34 -11.31
CA TYR A 254 -0.25 2.70 -10.83
C TYR A 254 -0.62 3.74 -11.87
N VAL A 255 -0.92 4.92 -11.37
CA VAL A 255 -1.20 6.12 -12.15
C VAL A 255 -0.26 7.22 -11.68
N ILE A 256 0.41 7.90 -12.61
CA ILE A 256 1.01 9.20 -12.36
C ILE A 256 0.07 10.26 -12.91
N ALA A 257 -0.33 11.18 -12.07
CA ALA A 257 -1.22 12.27 -12.43
C ALA A 257 -0.64 13.61 -11.98
N THR A 258 -1.09 14.69 -12.61
CA THR A 258 -0.69 16.05 -12.23
C THR A 258 -1.89 16.89 -11.85
N ALA A 259 -1.73 17.80 -10.88
CA ALA A 259 -2.69 18.87 -10.65
C ALA A 259 -2.75 19.80 -11.88
N ARG A 260 -3.91 20.37 -12.14
CA ARG A 260 -4.11 21.38 -13.21
C ARG A 260 -3.58 22.73 -12.77
#